data_02e8592f34cdc5dd7c941f4ab293ba33
#
_entry.id   02e8592f34cdc5dd7c941f4ab293ba33
#
_cell.length_a   1.000
_cell.length_b   1.000
_cell.length_c   1.000
_cell.angle_alpha   90.00
_cell.angle_beta   90.00
_cell.angle_gamma   90.00
#
_symmetry.space_group_name_H-M   'P 1'
#
loop_
_entity.id
_entity.type
_entity.pdbx_description
1 polymer ?
#
loop_
_entity_poly.entity_id
_entity_poly.type
_entity_poly.pdbx_seq_one_letter_code
_entity_poly.pdbx_strand_id
1 'polypeptide(L)'
;LLSNWREPDIARWSFNHLRQLLPTAPMRPANPPTAFATTRQNLDGLSFLDARGDRQQLGAFLAASQSDCFAVMKDGKLVYDWFSGFGAPDRQHIVFSITKSMASLLAGVLVGAGVIDVQRQITDYLPELGHSAYAGATMRHLLDMQIASGFREDYLDTDGVFMAYRRASAWNPIEEGDRNDGLRDFLTKMPVSDAAHGTRHHYCSPHSDVLGWVIERSGGASFAELFSRHILAPCGAQHEAYISLDTFGAPRV
;
A
#
# COMPACT_ATOMS: atom_id res chain seq x y z
N LEU A 1 5.89 5.31 19.49
CA LEU A 1 5.84 6.70 19.04
C LEU A 1 6.07 6.78 17.52
N LEU A 2 5.60 7.85 16.89
CA LEU A 2 5.71 8.03 15.43
C LEU A 2 7.17 8.11 14.93
N SER A 3 8.11 8.47 15.79
CA SER A 3 9.54 8.54 15.47
C SER A 3 10.20 7.16 15.31
N ASN A 4 9.68 6.12 15.97
CA ASN A 4 10.37 4.83 16.09
C ASN A 4 9.50 3.59 15.88
N TRP A 5 8.29 3.76 15.34
CA TRP A 5 7.34 2.65 15.20
C TRP A 5 7.80 1.52 14.26
N ARG A 6 8.84 1.77 13.46
CA ARG A 6 9.46 0.77 12.56
C ARG A 6 10.75 0.15 13.11
N GLU A 7 11.17 0.56 14.31
CA GLU A 7 12.32 -0.04 14.96
C GLU A 7 12.03 -1.51 15.31
N PRO A 8 13.02 -2.42 15.20
CA PRO A 8 12.81 -3.86 15.34
C PRO A 8 12.07 -4.27 16.62
N ASP A 9 12.38 -3.63 17.74
CA ASP A 9 11.81 -3.95 19.05
C ASP A 9 10.32 -3.53 19.17
N ILE A 10 9.87 -2.62 18.33
CA ILE A 10 8.51 -2.04 18.36
C ILE A 10 7.69 -2.46 17.15
N ALA A 11 8.34 -2.72 16.02
CA ALA A 11 7.70 -2.98 14.74
C ALA A 11 6.62 -4.06 14.82
N ARG A 12 6.89 -5.16 15.50
CA ARG A 12 5.94 -6.27 15.63
C ARG A 12 4.64 -5.85 16.33
N TRP A 13 4.71 -4.98 17.31
CA TRP A 13 3.52 -4.40 17.95
C TRP A 13 2.86 -3.35 17.04
N SER A 14 3.62 -2.39 16.55
CA SER A 14 3.08 -1.25 15.79
C SER A 14 2.43 -1.66 14.48
N PHE A 15 2.94 -2.70 13.81
CA PHE A 15 2.38 -3.21 12.55
C PHE A 15 0.98 -3.78 12.72
N ASN A 16 0.64 -4.22 13.90
CA ASN A 16 -0.71 -4.68 14.26
C ASN A 16 -1.58 -3.58 14.91
N HIS A 17 -0.98 -2.41 15.27
CA HIS A 17 -1.66 -1.34 16.01
C HIS A 17 -1.54 0.03 15.32
N LEU A 18 -1.35 0.05 14.02
CA LEU A 18 -1.07 1.28 13.26
C LEU A 18 -2.13 2.37 13.43
N ARG A 19 -3.39 2.00 13.62
CA ARG A 19 -4.51 2.94 13.89
C ARG A 19 -4.35 3.76 15.17
N GLN A 20 -3.47 3.34 16.08
CA GLN A 20 -3.14 4.09 17.30
C GLN A 20 -2.03 5.13 17.06
N LEU A 21 -1.35 5.04 15.91
CA LEU A 21 -0.20 5.87 15.58
C LEU A 21 -0.47 6.87 14.47
N LEU A 22 -1.30 6.51 13.50
CA LEU A 22 -1.55 7.27 12.27
C LEU A 22 -3.04 7.54 12.07
N PRO A 23 -3.41 8.66 11.43
CA PRO A 23 -4.76 8.84 10.90
C PRO A 23 -5.10 7.72 9.91
N THR A 24 -6.33 7.21 9.96
CA THR A 24 -6.78 6.13 9.08
C THR A 24 -8.23 6.31 8.68
N ALA A 25 -8.58 5.81 7.49
CA ALA A 25 -9.97 5.67 7.06
C ALA A 25 -10.36 4.18 7.01
N PRO A 26 -11.52 3.78 7.55
CA PRO A 26 -11.99 2.40 7.50
C PRO A 26 -12.45 2.04 6.10
N MET A 27 -12.12 0.82 5.67
CA MET A 27 -12.62 0.17 4.46
C MET A 27 -13.48 -1.01 4.90
N ARG A 28 -14.80 -0.90 4.71
CA ARG A 28 -15.77 -1.84 5.28
C ARG A 28 -16.10 -2.97 4.31
N PRO A 29 -16.17 -4.22 4.81
CA PRO A 29 -16.57 -5.37 3.98
C PRO A 29 -18.07 -5.35 3.65
N ALA A 30 -18.45 -6.25 2.74
CA ALA A 30 -19.86 -6.55 2.52
C ALA A 30 -20.47 -7.33 3.70
N ASN A 31 -21.79 -7.22 3.82
CA ASN A 31 -22.56 -8.02 4.77
C ASN A 31 -23.68 -8.75 4.01
N PRO A 32 -23.81 -10.10 4.08
CA PRO A 32 -22.96 -11.03 4.84
C PRO A 32 -21.62 -11.33 4.13
N PRO A 33 -20.57 -11.66 4.89
CA PRO A 33 -19.29 -12.06 4.31
C PRO A 33 -19.37 -13.44 3.66
N THR A 34 -18.51 -13.64 2.65
CA THR A 34 -18.37 -14.95 2.02
C THR A 34 -17.45 -15.85 2.87
N ALA A 35 -17.94 -16.99 3.29
CA ALA A 35 -17.12 -17.98 3.97
C ALA A 35 -16.27 -18.77 2.95
N PHE A 36 -14.99 -18.92 3.21
CA PHE A 36 -14.13 -19.82 2.42
C PHE A 36 -14.41 -21.28 2.81
N ALA A 37 -14.48 -22.16 1.81
CA ALA A 37 -14.40 -23.59 2.07
C ALA A 37 -13.04 -23.92 2.69
N THR A 38 -13.01 -24.79 3.67
CA THR A 38 -11.78 -25.18 4.36
C THR A 38 -11.54 -26.68 4.22
N THR A 39 -10.28 -27.06 3.98
CA THR A 39 -9.82 -28.44 4.04
C THR A 39 -8.45 -28.42 4.72
N ARG A 40 -8.47 -28.26 6.05
CA ARG A 40 -7.25 -28.02 6.83
C ARG A 40 -6.32 -29.22 6.81
N GLN A 41 -5.04 -28.92 6.61
CA GLN A 41 -3.93 -29.85 6.69
C GLN A 41 -2.90 -29.31 7.69
N ASN A 42 -2.18 -30.18 8.35
CA ASN A 42 -1.03 -29.77 9.14
C ASN A 42 0.19 -29.69 8.22
N LEU A 43 0.67 -28.47 7.95
CA LEU A 43 1.86 -28.21 7.14
C LEU A 43 3.08 -27.81 7.97
N ASP A 44 3.04 -27.81 9.31
CA ASP A 44 4.17 -27.40 10.16
C ASP A 44 5.45 -28.19 9.85
N GLY A 45 5.31 -29.48 9.59
CA GLY A 45 6.39 -30.40 9.25
C GLY A 45 6.80 -30.38 7.78
N LEU A 46 6.17 -29.54 6.91
CA LEU A 46 6.57 -29.43 5.52
C LEU A 46 8.01 -28.97 5.40
N SER A 47 8.83 -29.75 4.73
CA SER A 47 10.27 -29.50 4.58
C SER A 47 10.57 -28.85 3.24
N PHE A 48 11.39 -27.80 3.24
CA PHE A 48 11.87 -27.11 2.05
C PHE A 48 13.34 -26.68 2.22
N LEU A 49 13.98 -26.29 1.12
CA LEU A 49 15.31 -25.70 1.15
C LEU A 49 15.17 -24.16 1.12
N ASP A 50 15.82 -23.48 2.05
CA ASP A 50 15.91 -22.03 2.01
C ASP A 50 16.89 -21.52 0.94
N ALA A 51 17.06 -20.20 0.83
CA ALA A 51 17.92 -19.58 -0.18
C ALA A 51 19.43 -19.92 -0.01
N ARG A 52 19.82 -20.46 1.16
CA ARG A 52 21.20 -20.90 1.45
C ARG A 52 21.38 -22.39 1.16
N GLY A 53 20.30 -23.12 0.86
CA GLY A 53 20.30 -24.55 0.67
C GLY A 53 20.12 -25.34 1.97
N ASP A 54 19.83 -24.69 3.10
CA ASP A 54 19.57 -25.34 4.38
C ASP A 54 18.14 -25.88 4.43
N ARG A 55 17.99 -27.10 4.99
CA ARG A 55 16.68 -27.73 5.14
C ARG A 55 15.94 -27.12 6.32
N GLN A 56 14.78 -26.56 6.04
CA GLN A 56 13.87 -25.94 7.02
C GLN A 56 12.56 -26.74 7.13
N GLN A 57 11.89 -26.58 8.27
CA GLN A 57 10.48 -26.99 8.44
C GLN A 57 9.61 -25.74 8.51
N LEU A 58 8.45 -25.74 7.87
CA LEU A 58 7.60 -24.56 7.70
C LEU A 58 7.24 -23.91 9.03
N GLY A 59 6.74 -24.68 10.02
CA GLY A 59 6.35 -24.10 11.31
C GLY A 59 7.52 -23.48 12.06
N ALA A 60 8.70 -24.12 12.06
CA ALA A 60 9.91 -23.59 12.67
C ALA A 60 10.41 -22.32 11.95
N PHE A 61 10.36 -22.31 10.62
CA PHE A 61 10.74 -21.16 9.81
C PHE A 61 9.83 -19.94 10.07
N LEU A 62 8.51 -20.15 10.09
CA LEU A 62 7.54 -19.08 10.36
C LEU A 62 7.76 -18.46 11.75
N ALA A 63 8.05 -19.28 12.76
CA ALA A 63 8.36 -18.80 14.09
C ALA A 63 9.68 -18.02 14.14
N ALA A 64 10.75 -18.55 13.50
CA ALA A 64 12.07 -17.93 13.48
C ALA A 64 12.10 -16.61 12.67
N SER A 65 11.29 -16.50 11.60
CA SER A 65 11.14 -15.28 10.79
C SER A 65 10.24 -14.22 11.43
N GLN A 66 9.75 -14.43 12.65
CA GLN A 66 8.83 -13.53 13.34
C GLN A 66 7.56 -13.21 12.53
N SER A 67 7.11 -14.16 11.71
CA SER A 67 5.84 -14.02 10.99
C SER A 67 4.69 -13.92 12.00
N ASP A 68 3.71 -13.07 11.74
CA ASP A 68 2.51 -12.96 12.57
C ASP A 68 1.36 -13.81 12.03
N CYS A 69 1.26 -13.96 10.72
CA CYS A 69 0.27 -14.83 10.10
C CYS A 69 0.78 -15.40 8.77
N PHE A 70 0.31 -16.58 8.44
CA PHE A 70 0.56 -17.24 7.17
C PHE A 70 -0.66 -18.08 6.78
N ALA A 71 -1.06 -18.03 5.51
CA ALA A 71 -2.19 -18.80 5.02
C ALA A 71 -1.89 -19.41 3.66
N VAL A 72 -2.39 -20.60 3.41
CA VAL A 72 -2.30 -21.27 2.11
C VAL A 72 -3.70 -21.59 1.61
N MET A 73 -3.99 -21.11 0.40
CA MET A 73 -5.18 -21.50 -0.35
C MET A 73 -4.80 -22.42 -1.50
N LYS A 74 -5.59 -23.48 -1.70
CA LYS A 74 -5.48 -24.37 -2.84
C LYS A 74 -6.87 -24.67 -3.41
N ASP A 75 -7.04 -24.51 -4.71
CA ASP A 75 -8.31 -24.76 -5.41
C ASP A 75 -9.51 -24.04 -4.76
N GLY A 76 -9.31 -22.77 -4.35
CA GLY A 76 -10.33 -21.95 -3.71
C GLY A 76 -10.65 -22.33 -2.25
N LYS A 77 -9.88 -23.26 -1.64
CA LYS A 77 -10.08 -23.71 -0.26
C LYS A 77 -8.91 -23.28 0.62
N LEU A 78 -9.21 -22.85 1.84
CA LEU A 78 -8.18 -22.64 2.87
C LEU A 78 -7.69 -23.99 3.37
N VAL A 79 -6.42 -24.32 3.11
CA VAL A 79 -5.82 -25.61 3.47
C VAL A 79 -4.92 -25.52 4.70
N TYR A 80 -4.36 -24.36 4.97
CA TYR A 80 -3.52 -24.11 6.14
C TYR A 80 -3.61 -22.65 6.56
N ASP A 81 -3.64 -22.42 7.85
CA ASP A 81 -3.45 -21.11 8.46
C ASP A 81 -2.62 -21.24 9.74
N TRP A 82 -1.76 -20.26 9.95
CA TRP A 82 -0.84 -20.19 11.07
C TRP A 82 -0.81 -18.77 11.61
N PHE A 83 -0.83 -18.64 12.93
CA PHE A 83 -0.81 -17.35 13.62
C PHE A 83 0.14 -17.39 14.80
N SER A 84 0.85 -16.30 15.05
CA SER A 84 1.78 -16.13 16.18
C SER A 84 1.88 -14.67 16.58
N GLY A 85 2.45 -14.42 17.76
CA GLY A 85 2.67 -13.07 18.27
C GLY A 85 1.38 -12.27 18.37
N PHE A 86 1.26 -11.21 17.61
CA PHE A 86 0.06 -10.37 17.55
C PHE A 86 -0.92 -10.79 16.45
N GLY A 87 -0.55 -11.77 15.63
CA GLY A 87 -1.40 -12.29 14.56
C GLY A 87 -2.61 -13.05 15.07
N ALA A 88 -3.78 -12.80 14.48
CA ALA A 88 -5.01 -13.56 14.71
C ALA A 88 -5.91 -13.41 13.46
N PRO A 89 -6.90 -14.31 13.26
CA PRO A 89 -7.77 -14.26 12.09
C PRO A 89 -8.55 -12.94 11.92
N ASP A 90 -8.85 -12.27 13.02
CA ASP A 90 -9.64 -11.03 13.10
C ASP A 90 -8.78 -9.78 13.34
N ARG A 91 -7.45 -9.93 13.36
CA ARG A 91 -6.54 -8.79 13.57
C ARG A 91 -6.00 -8.24 12.28
N GLN A 92 -5.99 -6.91 12.23
CA GLN A 92 -5.41 -6.17 11.12
C GLN A 92 -3.90 -6.10 11.26
N HIS A 93 -3.20 -6.20 10.14
CA HIS A 93 -1.76 -6.05 10.03
C HIS A 93 -1.45 -5.11 8.87
N ILE A 94 -0.45 -4.23 9.03
CA ILE A 94 0.00 -3.39 7.92
C ILE A 94 0.55 -4.26 6.79
N VAL A 95 0.19 -3.94 5.56
CA VAL A 95 0.61 -4.69 4.37
C VAL A 95 1.59 -3.92 3.50
N PHE A 96 1.98 -2.71 3.92
CA PHE A 96 2.92 -1.86 3.18
C PHE A 96 2.61 -1.82 1.67
N SER A 97 3.61 -2.09 0.84
CA SER A 97 3.50 -1.98 -0.62
C SER A 97 2.60 -3.02 -1.30
N ILE A 98 2.04 -3.99 -0.58
CA ILE A 98 0.93 -4.79 -1.11
C ILE A 98 -0.28 -3.89 -1.41
N THR A 99 -0.42 -2.77 -0.69
CA THR A 99 -1.43 -1.74 -0.95
C THR A 99 -1.40 -1.24 -2.41
N LYS A 100 -0.23 -1.15 -3.03
CA LYS A 100 -0.07 -0.74 -4.44
C LYS A 100 -0.76 -1.71 -5.41
N SER A 101 -0.64 -3.00 -5.16
CA SER A 101 -1.34 -4.03 -5.93
C SER A 101 -2.86 -3.91 -5.77
N MET A 102 -3.32 -3.64 -4.55
CA MET A 102 -4.75 -3.44 -4.26
C MET A 102 -5.29 -2.16 -4.93
N ALA A 103 -4.52 -1.07 -4.92
CA ALA A 103 -4.88 0.15 -5.64
C ALA A 103 -4.93 -0.05 -7.15
N SER A 104 -4.00 -0.84 -7.70
CA SER A 104 -3.99 -1.20 -9.12
C SER A 104 -5.21 -2.04 -9.51
N LEU A 105 -5.68 -2.94 -8.63
CA LEU A 105 -6.94 -3.67 -8.84
C LEU A 105 -8.14 -2.71 -8.91
N LEU A 106 -8.22 -1.76 -7.98
CA LEU A 106 -9.29 -0.76 -7.97
C LEU A 106 -9.22 0.13 -9.22
N ALA A 107 -8.03 0.56 -9.62
CA ALA A 107 -7.83 1.28 -10.89
C ALA A 107 -8.30 0.44 -12.09
N GLY A 108 -7.98 -0.85 -12.11
CA GLY A 108 -8.44 -1.79 -13.14
C GLY A 108 -9.96 -1.89 -13.24
N VAL A 109 -10.67 -1.88 -12.11
CA VAL A 109 -12.15 -1.83 -12.09
C VAL A 109 -12.66 -0.52 -12.70
N LEU A 110 -12.06 0.62 -12.35
CA LEU A 110 -12.44 1.93 -12.90
C LEU A 110 -12.10 2.06 -14.38
N VAL A 111 -11.01 1.44 -14.85
CA VAL A 111 -10.68 1.34 -16.28
C VAL A 111 -11.72 0.49 -17.01
N GLY A 112 -12.09 -0.67 -16.47
CA GLY A 112 -13.14 -1.53 -17.04
C GLY A 112 -14.50 -0.84 -17.10
N ALA A 113 -14.78 0.09 -16.19
CA ALA A 113 -15.98 0.91 -16.17
C ALA A 113 -15.90 2.17 -17.08
N GLY A 114 -14.78 2.40 -17.76
CA GLY A 114 -14.55 3.58 -18.61
C GLY A 114 -14.37 4.90 -17.85
N VAL A 115 -14.16 4.84 -16.54
CA VAL A 115 -13.95 6.02 -15.67
C VAL A 115 -12.51 6.53 -15.77
N ILE A 116 -11.55 5.62 -15.90
CA ILE A 116 -10.12 5.91 -16.12
C ILE A 116 -9.72 5.37 -17.49
N ASP A 117 -9.06 6.20 -18.30
CA ASP A 117 -8.42 5.81 -19.54
C ASP A 117 -6.90 5.79 -19.33
N VAL A 118 -6.27 4.63 -19.54
CA VAL A 118 -4.84 4.45 -19.33
C VAL A 118 -3.96 5.25 -20.31
N GLN A 119 -4.51 5.69 -21.44
CA GLN A 119 -3.79 6.48 -22.44
C GLN A 119 -3.83 7.99 -22.16
N ARG A 120 -4.77 8.44 -21.33
CA ARG A 120 -4.86 9.85 -20.97
C ARG A 120 -3.70 10.27 -20.07
N GLN A 121 -3.34 11.56 -20.14
CA GLN A 121 -2.33 12.13 -19.26
C GLN A 121 -2.85 12.19 -17.81
N ILE A 122 -1.95 12.05 -16.86
CA ILE A 122 -2.26 12.20 -15.43
C ILE A 122 -2.82 13.60 -15.16
N THR A 123 -2.32 14.60 -15.84
CA THR A 123 -2.74 16.01 -15.73
C THR A 123 -4.16 16.27 -16.25
N ASP A 124 -4.73 15.38 -17.04
CA ASP A 124 -6.15 15.45 -17.42
C ASP A 124 -7.07 15.16 -16.23
N TYR A 125 -6.60 14.37 -15.27
CA TYR A 125 -7.31 14.06 -14.02
C TYR A 125 -6.90 15.00 -12.89
N LEU A 126 -5.61 15.36 -12.83
CA LEU A 126 -5.00 16.14 -11.78
C LEU A 126 -4.20 17.32 -12.40
N PRO A 127 -4.88 18.39 -12.86
CA PRO A 127 -4.20 19.58 -13.45
C PRO A 127 -3.16 20.19 -12.50
N GLU A 128 -3.31 20.00 -11.20
CA GLU A 128 -2.40 20.47 -10.15
C GLU A 128 -0.97 19.94 -10.33
N LEU A 129 -0.80 18.83 -11.02
CA LEU A 129 0.49 18.19 -11.27
C LEU A 129 1.21 18.68 -12.53
N GLY A 130 0.67 19.71 -13.20
CA GLY A 130 1.19 20.20 -14.49
C GLY A 130 2.60 20.80 -14.46
N HIS A 131 3.15 21.10 -13.27
CA HIS A 131 4.52 21.64 -13.11
C HIS A 131 5.44 20.69 -12.33
N SER A 132 5.03 19.43 -12.15
CA SER A 132 5.78 18.39 -11.43
C SER A 132 6.32 17.32 -12.39
N ALA A 133 6.99 16.31 -11.82
CA ALA A 133 7.47 15.15 -12.58
C ALA A 133 6.36 14.34 -13.28
N TYR A 134 5.09 14.66 -13.08
CA TYR A 134 3.95 13.98 -13.70
C TYR A 134 3.47 14.66 -14.99
N ALA A 135 3.99 15.85 -15.33
CA ALA A 135 3.64 16.57 -16.56
C ALA A 135 3.99 15.74 -17.79
N GLY A 136 3.02 15.53 -18.70
CA GLY A 136 3.20 14.74 -19.92
C GLY A 136 3.19 13.20 -19.72
N ALA A 137 3.15 12.72 -18.48
CA ALA A 137 3.04 11.28 -18.21
C ALA A 137 1.59 10.80 -18.37
N THR A 138 1.42 9.60 -18.94
CA THR A 138 0.10 8.94 -19.03
C THR A 138 -0.21 8.10 -17.79
N MET A 139 -1.47 7.73 -17.62
CA MET A 139 -1.88 6.76 -16.60
C MET A 139 -1.18 5.40 -16.80
N ARG A 140 -0.87 5.03 -18.04
CA ARG A 140 -0.09 3.81 -18.32
C ARG A 140 1.30 3.89 -17.72
N HIS A 141 2.01 5.02 -17.91
CA HIS A 141 3.33 5.22 -17.30
C HIS A 141 3.28 5.16 -15.77
N LEU A 142 2.19 5.66 -15.16
CA LEU A 142 1.98 5.61 -13.71
C LEU A 142 1.82 4.17 -13.21
N LEU A 143 0.95 3.40 -13.85
CA LEU A 143 0.66 2.00 -13.49
C LEU A 143 1.87 1.09 -13.67
N ASP A 144 2.70 1.37 -14.68
CA ASP A 144 3.91 0.58 -14.97
C ASP A 144 5.14 1.05 -14.17
N MET A 145 5.00 2.04 -13.29
CA MET A 145 6.14 2.65 -12.58
C MET A 145 7.23 3.15 -13.54
N GLN A 146 6.82 3.81 -14.65
CA GLN A 146 7.70 4.31 -15.70
C GLN A 146 7.71 5.83 -15.81
N ILE A 147 7.34 6.52 -14.74
CA ILE A 147 7.46 7.98 -14.68
C ILE A 147 8.91 8.36 -14.39
N ALA A 148 9.47 9.21 -15.23
CA ALA A 148 10.78 9.78 -15.01
C ALA A 148 10.67 10.90 -13.96
N SER A 149 11.26 10.66 -12.78
CA SER A 149 11.33 11.65 -11.70
C SER A 149 12.71 11.67 -11.09
N GLY A 150 13.09 12.81 -10.51
CA GLY A 150 14.32 12.97 -9.73
C GLY A 150 14.20 12.41 -8.30
N PHE A 151 13.06 11.84 -7.92
CA PHE A 151 12.86 11.25 -6.60
C PHE A 151 13.65 9.96 -6.45
N ARG A 152 14.29 9.81 -5.29
CA ARG A 152 14.95 8.56 -4.89
C ARG A 152 14.33 8.05 -3.60
N GLU A 153 13.88 6.80 -3.63
CA GLU A 153 13.35 6.11 -2.46
C GLU A 153 14.49 5.44 -1.69
N ASP A 154 15.27 6.24 -0.96
CA ASP A 154 16.37 5.76 -0.13
C ASP A 154 15.89 5.58 1.31
N TYR A 155 15.77 4.32 1.74
CA TYR A 155 15.30 3.98 3.08
C TYR A 155 16.30 4.35 4.19
N LEU A 156 17.56 4.59 3.86
CA LEU A 156 18.60 5.02 4.78
C LEU A 156 18.75 6.54 4.84
N ASP A 157 18.06 7.27 3.96
CA ASP A 157 18.05 8.72 3.97
C ASP A 157 17.32 9.25 5.23
N THR A 158 18.03 10.03 6.01
CA THR A 158 17.52 10.60 7.27
C THR A 158 17.06 12.04 7.14
N ASP A 159 17.36 12.73 6.02
CA ASP A 159 17.15 14.17 5.91
C ASP A 159 16.76 14.66 4.49
N GLY A 160 16.75 13.78 3.51
CA GLY A 160 16.50 14.12 2.11
C GLY A 160 15.03 14.10 1.71
N VAL A 161 14.81 14.06 0.39
CA VAL A 161 13.47 14.09 -0.22
C VAL A 161 12.58 12.93 0.22
N PHE A 162 13.16 11.77 0.53
CA PHE A 162 12.40 10.63 1.02
C PHE A 162 11.89 10.83 2.45
N MET A 163 12.67 11.50 3.30
CA MET A 163 12.22 11.87 4.64
C MET A 163 11.14 12.95 4.58
N ALA A 164 11.28 13.95 3.70
CA ALA A 164 10.22 14.94 3.46
C ALA A 164 8.90 14.27 3.03
N TYR A 165 8.96 13.27 2.16
CA TYR A 165 7.81 12.46 1.78
C TYR A 165 7.17 11.71 2.94
N ARG A 166 7.99 11.09 3.82
CA ARG A 166 7.48 10.41 5.01
C ARG A 166 6.79 11.36 5.98
N ARG A 167 7.29 12.61 6.12
CA ARG A 167 6.66 13.65 6.92
C ARG A 167 5.35 14.11 6.27
N ALA A 168 5.36 14.37 4.97
CA ALA A 168 4.17 14.77 4.22
C ALA A 168 3.04 13.74 4.29
N SER A 169 3.38 12.44 4.33
CA SER A 169 2.43 11.33 4.46
C SER A 169 2.06 10.98 5.91
N ALA A 170 2.45 11.78 6.89
CA ALA A 170 2.24 11.55 8.33
C ALA A 170 2.89 10.26 8.89
N TRP A 171 3.84 9.66 8.17
CA TRP A 171 4.53 8.44 8.61
C TRP A 171 5.76 8.70 9.50
N ASN A 172 6.21 9.94 9.53
CA ASN A 172 7.23 10.43 10.45
C ASN A 172 6.74 11.73 11.09
N PRO A 173 7.21 12.06 12.29
CA PRO A 173 6.88 13.34 12.93
C PRO A 173 7.39 14.50 12.09
N ILE A 174 6.67 15.61 12.14
CA ILE A 174 7.10 16.90 11.61
C ILE A 174 8.07 17.49 12.65
N GLU A 175 9.19 18.04 12.20
CA GLU A 175 10.12 18.72 13.10
C GLU A 175 9.60 20.10 13.49
N GLU A 176 10.05 20.58 14.65
CA GLU A 176 9.65 21.90 15.14
C GLU A 176 10.12 22.99 14.15
N GLY A 177 9.18 23.78 13.67
CA GLY A 177 9.42 24.82 12.67
C GLY A 177 9.24 24.37 11.21
N ASP A 178 9.09 23.08 10.95
CA ASP A 178 8.81 22.60 9.59
C ASP A 178 7.36 22.84 9.20
N ARG A 179 7.18 23.28 7.95
CA ARG A 179 5.86 23.35 7.33
C ARG A 179 5.51 22.02 6.69
N ASN A 180 4.36 21.50 7.05
CA ASN A 180 3.76 20.33 6.37
C ASN A 180 2.47 20.74 5.69
N ASP A 181 2.48 20.75 4.37
CA ASP A 181 1.32 21.04 3.52
C ASP A 181 0.63 19.76 3.01
N GLY A 182 1.07 18.60 3.51
CA GLY A 182 0.48 17.29 3.24
C GLY A 182 1.02 16.60 1.99
N LEU A 183 0.49 15.39 1.79
CA LEU A 183 0.95 14.50 0.73
C LEU A 183 0.66 15.07 -0.67
N ARG A 184 -0.52 15.62 -0.90
CA ARG A 184 -0.88 16.16 -2.22
C ARG A 184 -0.02 17.35 -2.60
N ASP A 185 0.28 18.24 -1.65
CA ASP A 185 1.21 19.37 -1.90
C ASP A 185 2.62 18.85 -2.23
N PHE A 186 3.13 17.85 -1.49
CA PHE A 186 4.39 17.20 -1.82
C PHE A 186 4.42 16.67 -3.26
N LEU A 187 3.33 16.01 -3.70
CA LEU A 187 3.23 15.44 -5.04
C LEU A 187 3.27 16.52 -6.15
N THR A 188 2.74 17.71 -5.89
CA THR A 188 2.83 18.84 -6.85
C THR A 188 4.25 19.35 -7.04
N LYS A 189 5.13 19.08 -6.08
CA LYS A 189 6.54 19.52 -6.05
C LYS A 189 7.52 18.38 -6.39
N MET A 190 7.02 17.25 -6.88
CA MET A 190 7.87 16.11 -7.26
C MET A 190 8.95 16.55 -8.24
N PRO A 191 10.24 16.24 -7.93
CA PRO A 191 11.37 16.71 -8.73
C PRO A 191 11.33 16.10 -10.14
N VAL A 192 11.50 16.97 -11.12
CA VAL A 192 11.56 16.61 -12.55
C VAL A 192 12.87 15.89 -12.85
N SER A 193 12.88 15.06 -13.87
CA SER A 193 14.05 14.40 -14.44
C SER A 193 14.14 14.72 -15.94
N ASP A 194 15.35 14.77 -16.49
CA ASP A 194 15.58 14.96 -17.93
C ASP A 194 15.26 13.70 -18.78
N ALA A 195 14.99 12.57 -18.14
CA ALA A 195 14.63 11.35 -18.84
C ALA A 195 13.20 11.39 -19.38
N ALA A 196 12.92 10.62 -20.44
CA ALA A 196 11.58 10.48 -20.97
C ALA A 196 10.76 9.45 -20.16
N HIS A 197 9.46 9.72 -19.97
CA HIS A 197 8.53 8.75 -19.41
C HIS A 197 8.42 7.51 -20.30
N GLY A 198 8.09 6.35 -19.72
CA GLY A 198 7.91 5.10 -20.45
C GLY A 198 9.18 4.37 -20.84
N THR A 199 10.37 4.93 -20.55
CA THR A 199 11.64 4.34 -21.00
C THR A 199 12.29 3.39 -20.01
N ARG A 200 11.99 3.56 -18.72
CA ARG A 200 12.61 2.79 -17.63
C ARG A 200 11.65 2.59 -16.48
N HIS A 201 11.62 1.38 -15.93
CA HIS A 201 10.96 1.12 -14.66
C HIS A 201 11.73 1.83 -13.52
N HIS A 202 10.99 2.58 -12.71
CA HIS A 202 11.52 3.28 -11.54
C HIS A 202 10.52 3.13 -10.39
N TYR A 203 10.81 2.22 -9.46
CA TYR A 203 9.98 2.04 -8.28
C TYR A 203 9.96 3.32 -7.45
N CYS A 204 8.77 3.84 -7.20
CA CYS A 204 8.61 5.13 -6.54
C CYS A 204 7.23 5.16 -5.84
N SER A 205 7.22 5.14 -4.52
CA SER A 205 5.98 5.13 -3.72
C SER A 205 5.07 6.33 -3.98
N PRO A 206 5.56 7.58 -4.15
CA PRO A 206 4.73 8.70 -4.56
C PRO A 206 3.86 8.47 -5.80
N HIS A 207 4.29 7.61 -6.74
CA HIS A 207 3.48 7.29 -7.92
C HIS A 207 2.17 6.59 -7.54
N SER A 208 2.20 5.74 -6.52
CA SER A 208 0.99 5.06 -6.03
C SER A 208 0.04 6.02 -5.32
N ASP A 209 0.58 7.03 -4.63
CA ASP A 209 -0.25 8.05 -3.99
C ASP A 209 -0.94 8.93 -5.04
N VAL A 210 -0.26 9.24 -6.17
CA VAL A 210 -0.90 9.88 -7.33
C VAL A 210 -2.01 9.00 -7.90
N LEU A 211 -1.79 7.68 -8.01
CA LEU A 211 -2.84 6.75 -8.43
C LEU A 211 -4.04 6.80 -7.48
N GLY A 212 -3.80 6.80 -6.17
CA GLY A 212 -4.83 6.96 -5.16
C GLY A 212 -5.63 8.27 -5.36
N TRP A 213 -4.94 9.37 -5.63
CA TRP A 213 -5.56 10.68 -5.88
C TRP A 213 -6.38 10.68 -7.18
N VAL A 214 -5.88 10.08 -8.28
CA VAL A 214 -6.65 9.92 -9.53
C VAL A 214 -7.90 9.06 -9.28
N ILE A 215 -7.79 7.96 -8.53
CA ILE A 215 -8.92 7.10 -8.17
C ILE A 215 -10.01 7.90 -7.46
N GLU A 216 -9.66 8.70 -6.46
CA GLU A 216 -10.62 9.54 -5.73
C GLU A 216 -11.27 10.60 -6.64
N ARG A 217 -10.45 11.29 -7.43
CA ARG A 217 -10.91 12.35 -8.35
C ARG A 217 -11.88 11.80 -9.41
N SER A 218 -11.51 10.68 -10.00
CA SER A 218 -12.28 10.07 -11.09
C SER A 218 -13.51 9.30 -10.59
N GLY A 219 -13.38 8.64 -9.44
CA GLY A 219 -14.45 7.87 -8.84
C GLY A 219 -15.46 8.70 -8.03
N GLY A 220 -15.15 9.97 -7.73
CA GLY A 220 -16.05 10.90 -7.04
C GLY A 220 -16.32 10.56 -5.57
N ALA A 221 -15.48 9.75 -4.94
CA ALA A 221 -15.57 9.36 -3.54
C ALA A 221 -14.17 9.10 -2.96
N SER A 222 -14.05 8.94 -1.63
CA SER A 222 -12.78 8.60 -1.00
C SER A 222 -12.25 7.25 -1.47
N PHE A 223 -10.92 7.08 -1.44
CA PHE A 223 -10.29 5.79 -1.74
C PHE A 223 -10.88 4.66 -0.91
N ALA A 224 -11.10 4.90 0.39
CA ALA A 224 -11.67 3.92 1.30
C ALA A 224 -13.09 3.48 0.89
N GLU A 225 -13.95 4.41 0.49
CA GLU A 225 -15.31 4.11 0.01
C GLU A 225 -15.29 3.35 -1.31
N LEU A 226 -14.46 3.79 -2.27
CA LEU A 226 -14.33 3.13 -3.57
C LEU A 226 -13.78 1.71 -3.40
N PHE A 227 -12.76 1.53 -2.56
CA PHE A 227 -12.19 0.22 -2.28
C PHE A 227 -13.20 -0.71 -1.58
N SER A 228 -13.94 -0.19 -0.60
CA SER A 228 -15.02 -0.92 0.05
C SER A 228 -16.05 -1.42 -0.94
N ARG A 229 -16.52 -0.54 -1.82
CA ARG A 229 -17.59 -0.81 -2.79
C ARG A 229 -17.16 -1.76 -3.90
N HIS A 230 -15.97 -1.55 -4.44
CA HIS A 230 -15.55 -2.20 -5.67
C HIS A 230 -14.62 -3.40 -5.46
N ILE A 231 -13.99 -3.53 -4.30
CA ILE A 231 -13.07 -4.61 -3.99
C ILE A 231 -13.56 -5.45 -2.81
N LEU A 232 -13.68 -4.88 -1.60
CA LEU A 232 -14.02 -5.69 -0.41
C LEU A 232 -15.41 -6.29 -0.47
N ALA A 233 -16.41 -5.51 -0.93
CA ALA A 233 -17.79 -5.98 -1.03
C ALA A 233 -17.93 -7.13 -2.06
N PRO A 234 -17.46 -7.02 -3.30
CA PRO A 234 -17.52 -8.13 -4.26
C PRO A 234 -16.69 -9.35 -3.86
N CYS A 235 -15.57 -9.14 -3.17
CA CYS A 235 -14.74 -10.25 -2.64
C CYS A 235 -15.37 -10.95 -1.42
N GLY A 236 -16.44 -10.40 -0.84
CA GLY A 236 -17.05 -10.94 0.35
C GLY A 236 -16.12 -10.95 1.57
N ALA A 237 -15.29 -9.92 1.71
CA ALA A 237 -14.34 -9.82 2.82
C ALA A 237 -15.04 -9.94 4.18
N GLN A 238 -14.43 -10.66 5.13
CA GLN A 238 -15.03 -10.92 6.44
C GLN A 238 -14.79 -9.80 7.45
N HIS A 239 -13.65 -9.12 7.33
CA HIS A 239 -13.20 -8.12 8.30
C HIS A 239 -12.97 -6.76 7.64
N GLU A 240 -13.14 -5.71 8.43
CA GLU A 240 -12.79 -4.34 8.05
C GLU A 240 -11.28 -4.24 7.80
N ALA A 241 -10.90 -3.56 6.72
CA ALA A 241 -9.54 -3.08 6.50
C ALA A 241 -9.47 -1.57 6.76
N TYR A 242 -8.29 -0.96 6.64
CA TYR A 242 -8.13 0.48 6.69
C TYR A 242 -6.98 0.92 5.78
N ILE A 243 -7.02 2.20 5.41
CA ILE A 243 -5.90 2.88 4.76
C ILE A 243 -5.40 4.01 5.65
N SER A 244 -4.07 4.19 5.74
CA SER A 244 -3.51 5.34 6.44
C SER A 244 -3.71 6.60 5.61
N LEU A 245 -3.87 7.71 6.32
CA LEU A 245 -4.06 9.04 5.75
C LEU A 245 -2.92 9.95 6.19
N ASP A 246 -2.67 10.99 5.40
CA ASP A 246 -1.92 12.14 5.90
C ASP A 246 -2.78 12.99 6.85
N THR A 247 -2.23 14.07 7.36
CA THR A 247 -2.94 14.98 8.29
C THR A 247 -4.06 15.78 7.62
N PHE A 248 -4.16 15.76 6.29
CA PHE A 248 -5.19 16.44 5.50
C PHE A 248 -6.22 15.48 4.89
N GLY A 249 -6.10 14.18 5.19
CA GLY A 249 -7.04 13.16 4.74
C GLY A 249 -6.68 12.52 3.39
N ALA A 250 -5.51 12.79 2.82
CA ALA A 250 -5.07 12.10 1.60
C ALA A 250 -4.63 10.66 1.91
N PRO A 251 -5.09 9.65 1.12
CA PRO A 251 -4.71 8.27 1.35
C PRO A 251 -3.24 8.03 1.01
N ARG A 252 -2.58 7.24 1.84
CA ARG A 252 -1.22 6.74 1.65
C ARG A 252 -1.28 5.36 0.99
N VAL A 253 -1.06 5.29 -0.32
CA VAL A 253 -1.26 4.09 -1.16
C VAL A 253 0.04 3.33 -1.44
#